data_905e3e10bf05dea7ddd7c5b7710c3f34
#
_entry.id   905e3e10bf05dea7ddd7c5b7710c3f34
#
_cell.length_a   1.000
_cell.length_b   1.000
_cell.length_c   1.000
_cell.angle_alpha   90.00
_cell.angle_beta   90.00
_cell.angle_gamma   90.00
#
_symmetry.space_group_name_H-M   'P 1'
#
loop_
_entity.id
_entity.type
_entity.pdbx_description
1 polymer ?
#
loop_
_entity_poly.entity_id
_entity_poly.type
_entity_poly.pdbx_seq_one_letter_code
_entity_poly.pdbx_strand_id
1 'polypeptide(L)'
;MFAPPATERRRLMLAGLSAALLAAAGCSKSGPAVRSLPKEATLLCLGDSLTFGYGAAAGTAYPEQLEALTGHATRNAGLNGDTSEGALARLPGLLQAGSPGLVLLSIGGNDFLRKWPEERTRAALTQLVQTAAAATQVVLIAQPRPALMAAALGSLNDHPVYAEVAAATGVPLFEGGWAHVLSRTELRSDQIHANSEGYKVFAERLAGWLRKQKFIA
;
A
#
# COMPACT_ATOMS: atom_id res chain seq x y z
N MET A 1 51.28 -60.62 -41.82
CA MET A 1 50.16 -60.27 -40.96
C MET A 1 50.42 -58.79 -40.52
N PHE A 2 49.78 -57.86 -41.24
CA PHE A 2 50.16 -56.44 -41.24
C PHE A 2 49.34 -55.66 -40.23
N ALA A 3 49.99 -54.84 -39.40
CA ALA A 3 49.39 -53.87 -38.59
C ALA A 3 49.24 -52.52 -39.30
N PRO A 4 48.11 -51.83 -39.25
CA PRO A 4 47.94 -50.54 -39.88
C PRO A 4 48.54 -49.36 -39.08
N PRO A 5 48.87 -48.23 -39.73
CA PRO A 5 49.67 -47.16 -39.19
C PRO A 5 48.86 -46.17 -38.36
N ALA A 6 49.55 -45.60 -37.37
CA ALA A 6 49.07 -44.63 -36.37
C ALA A 6 49.08 -43.18 -36.90
N THR A 7 48.08 -42.79 -37.72
CA THR A 7 48.00 -41.40 -38.20
C THR A 7 46.62 -40.74 -38.12
N GLU A 8 45.68 -41.25 -37.37
CA GLU A 8 44.34 -40.62 -37.30
C GLU A 8 43.88 -40.21 -35.87
N ARG A 9 44.78 -39.99 -34.96
CA ARG A 9 44.42 -39.61 -33.56
C ARG A 9 44.67 -38.13 -33.20
N ARG A 10 44.69 -37.23 -34.17
CA ARG A 10 45.02 -35.82 -33.89
C ARG A 10 43.99 -34.81 -34.38
N ARG A 11 42.74 -35.17 -34.57
CA ARG A 11 41.72 -34.23 -35.07
C ARG A 11 40.42 -34.20 -34.26
N LEU A 12 40.41 -34.51 -33.00
CA LEU A 12 39.18 -34.45 -32.19
C LEU A 12 39.45 -33.99 -30.78
N MET A 13 39.90 -32.77 -30.61
CA MET A 13 39.83 -32.06 -29.30
C MET A 13 39.88 -30.56 -29.52
N LEU A 14 38.90 -30.01 -30.20
CA LEU A 14 38.53 -28.59 -30.16
C LEU A 14 37.05 -28.48 -30.38
N ALA A 15 36.27 -29.12 -29.49
CA ALA A 15 34.85 -28.84 -29.32
C ALA A 15 34.71 -27.88 -28.18
N GLY A 16 34.35 -26.66 -28.50
CA GLY A 16 34.30 -25.51 -27.63
C GLY A 16 33.40 -25.66 -26.43
N LEU A 17 33.91 -25.26 -25.28
CA LEU A 17 33.13 -24.82 -24.15
C LEU A 17 32.45 -23.49 -24.52
N SER A 18 31.33 -23.55 -25.15
CA SER A 18 30.39 -22.41 -25.18
C SER A 18 29.71 -22.39 -23.84
N ALA A 19 30.30 -21.69 -22.87
CA ALA A 19 29.61 -21.31 -21.65
C ALA A 19 28.49 -20.35 -22.00
N ALA A 20 27.27 -20.87 -22.11
CA ALA A 20 26.06 -20.05 -22.11
C ALA A 20 25.96 -19.36 -20.76
N LEU A 21 26.41 -18.12 -20.67
CA LEU A 21 26.02 -17.20 -19.61
C LEU A 21 24.51 -16.96 -19.80
N LEU A 22 23.69 -17.74 -19.12
CA LEU A 22 22.31 -17.36 -18.81
C LEU A 22 22.41 -16.13 -17.89
N ALA A 23 22.40 -14.95 -18.49
CA ALA A 23 22.09 -13.73 -17.78
C ALA A 23 20.67 -13.91 -17.22
N ALA A 24 20.57 -14.30 -15.96
CA ALA A 24 19.34 -14.16 -15.19
C ALA A 24 19.03 -12.66 -15.13
N ALA A 25 18.30 -12.18 -16.15
CA ALA A 25 17.62 -10.89 -16.09
C ALA A 25 16.61 -11.03 -14.97
N GLY A 26 17.05 -10.75 -13.74
CA GLY A 26 16.19 -10.49 -12.62
C GLY A 26 15.31 -9.31 -13.00
N CYS A 27 14.12 -9.57 -13.51
CA CYS A 27 13.07 -8.57 -13.58
C CYS A 27 12.76 -8.14 -12.13
N SER A 28 13.53 -7.22 -11.59
CA SER A 28 13.04 -6.41 -10.50
C SER A 28 11.85 -5.67 -11.10
N LYS A 29 10.64 -6.06 -10.74
CA LYS A 29 9.44 -5.27 -11.00
C LYS A 29 9.62 -3.98 -10.21
N SER A 30 10.32 -3.00 -10.79
CA SER A 30 10.25 -1.64 -10.30
C SER A 30 8.80 -1.24 -10.44
N GLY A 31 8.14 -0.99 -9.31
CA GLY A 31 6.79 -0.46 -9.32
C GLY A 31 6.69 0.81 -10.18
N PRO A 32 5.49 1.25 -10.51
CA PRO A 32 5.30 2.45 -11.30
C PRO A 32 6.05 3.62 -10.66
N ALA A 33 6.84 4.34 -11.46
CA ALA A 33 7.61 5.47 -10.97
C ALA A 33 6.68 6.52 -10.35
N VAL A 34 6.98 6.95 -9.15
CA VAL A 34 6.25 8.04 -8.49
C VAL A 34 6.43 9.31 -9.30
N ARG A 35 5.32 9.97 -9.59
CA ARG A 35 5.27 11.27 -10.27
C ARG A 35 4.75 12.32 -9.31
N SER A 36 5.39 13.48 -9.26
CA SER A 36 4.90 14.62 -8.49
C SER A 36 3.52 15.04 -8.98
N LEU A 37 2.62 15.30 -8.05
CA LEU A 37 1.25 15.70 -8.34
C LEU A 37 1.22 17.18 -8.75
N PRO A 38 0.45 17.56 -9.79
CA PRO A 38 0.09 18.94 -10.03
C PRO A 38 -0.62 19.54 -8.82
N LYS A 39 -0.47 20.84 -8.58
CA LYS A 39 -1.06 21.52 -7.42
C LYS A 39 -2.59 21.35 -7.33
N GLU A 40 -3.25 21.26 -8.47
CA GLU A 40 -4.70 21.13 -8.60
C GLU A 40 -5.19 19.68 -8.46
N ALA A 41 -4.26 18.73 -8.33
CA ALA A 41 -4.63 17.31 -8.20
C ALA A 41 -5.38 17.06 -6.90
N THR A 42 -6.50 16.36 -7.00
CA THR A 42 -7.29 15.90 -5.85
C THR A 42 -6.75 14.59 -5.32
N LEU A 43 -6.71 14.43 -4.00
CA LEU A 43 -6.40 13.19 -3.30
C LEU A 43 -7.71 12.49 -2.93
N LEU A 44 -7.94 11.28 -3.43
CA LEU A 44 -9.06 10.44 -3.01
C LEU A 44 -8.63 9.59 -1.81
N CYS A 45 -9.19 9.84 -0.64
CA CYS A 45 -8.96 9.06 0.57
C CYS A 45 -10.06 7.99 0.67
N LEU A 46 -9.79 6.77 0.21
CA LEU A 46 -10.74 5.65 0.24
C LEU A 46 -10.42 4.73 1.42
N GLY A 47 -11.42 4.48 2.25
CA GLY A 47 -11.21 3.64 3.42
C GLY A 47 -12.46 3.38 4.25
N ASP A 48 -12.22 2.97 5.48
CA ASP A 48 -13.22 2.63 6.48
C ASP A 48 -13.48 3.78 7.50
N SER A 49 -13.78 3.43 8.74
CA SER A 49 -14.01 4.40 9.83
C SER A 49 -12.78 5.25 10.15
N LEU A 50 -11.58 4.75 9.94
CA LEU A 50 -10.35 5.52 10.14
C LEU A 50 -10.17 6.60 9.05
N THR A 51 -10.73 6.42 7.87
CA THR A 51 -10.76 7.45 6.84
C THR A 51 -11.94 8.39 7.02
N PHE A 52 -13.11 7.84 7.39
CA PHE A 52 -14.30 8.64 7.73
C PHE A 52 -14.02 9.67 8.83
N GLY A 53 -13.18 9.31 9.82
CA GLY A 53 -12.89 10.15 10.99
C GLY A 53 -13.77 9.82 12.19
N TYR A 54 -14.14 8.55 12.36
CA TYR A 54 -14.90 8.13 13.53
C TYR A 54 -14.13 8.45 14.82
N GLY A 55 -14.82 9.04 15.79
CA GLY A 55 -14.23 9.46 17.08
C GLY A 55 -13.57 10.85 17.07
N ALA A 56 -13.51 11.51 15.90
CA ALA A 56 -13.01 12.89 15.79
C ALA A 56 -14.14 13.92 15.78
N ALA A 57 -13.82 15.15 16.13
CA ALA A 57 -14.72 16.28 15.89
C ALA A 57 -14.91 16.50 14.37
N ALA A 58 -16.04 17.07 13.97
CA ALA A 58 -16.33 17.37 12.58
C ALA A 58 -15.22 18.23 11.94
N GLY A 59 -14.77 17.85 10.75
CA GLY A 59 -13.71 18.54 10.00
C GLY A 59 -12.29 18.28 10.51
N THR A 60 -12.10 17.29 11.41
CA THR A 60 -10.78 16.95 11.96
C THR A 60 -10.34 15.51 11.63
N ALA A 61 -11.00 14.85 10.69
CA ALA A 61 -10.50 13.58 10.16
C ALA A 61 -9.20 13.78 9.37
N TYR A 62 -8.44 12.71 9.12
CA TYR A 62 -7.14 12.88 8.47
C TYR A 62 -7.21 13.45 7.04
N PRO A 63 -8.24 13.20 6.22
CA PRO A 63 -8.31 13.80 4.89
C PRO A 63 -8.35 15.33 4.95
N GLU A 64 -9.19 15.90 5.82
CA GLU A 64 -9.31 17.35 6.00
C GLU A 64 -8.02 17.96 6.56
N GLN A 65 -7.37 17.28 7.51
CA GLN A 65 -6.06 17.67 8.02
C GLN A 65 -4.98 17.61 6.94
N LEU A 66 -5.00 16.57 6.10
CA LEU A 66 -4.06 16.40 4.99
C LEU A 66 -4.22 17.53 3.95
N GLU A 67 -5.45 17.92 3.63
CA GLU A 67 -5.74 19.09 2.78
C GLU A 67 -5.09 20.35 3.33
N ALA A 68 -5.30 20.65 4.60
CA ALA A 68 -4.71 21.82 5.25
C ALA A 68 -3.17 21.80 5.25
N LEU A 69 -2.55 20.60 5.39
CA LEU A 69 -1.10 20.43 5.44
C LEU A 69 -0.42 20.49 4.06
N THR A 70 -1.14 20.10 3.00
CA THR A 70 -0.56 19.91 1.67
C THR A 70 -1.03 20.93 0.64
N GLY A 71 -2.17 21.55 0.88
CA GLY A 71 -2.85 22.44 -0.09
C GLY A 71 -3.48 21.72 -1.28
N HIS A 72 -3.45 20.36 -1.30
CA HIS A 72 -4.17 19.57 -2.28
C HIS A 72 -5.58 19.28 -1.78
N ALA A 73 -6.59 19.54 -2.60
CA ALA A 73 -7.96 19.18 -2.28
C ALA A 73 -8.06 17.68 -1.97
N THR A 74 -8.77 17.32 -0.89
CA THR A 74 -9.01 15.93 -0.52
C THR A 74 -10.49 15.59 -0.66
N ARG A 75 -10.75 14.35 -1.06
CA ARG A 75 -12.09 13.78 -1.03
C ARG A 75 -12.13 12.63 -0.05
N ASN A 76 -12.81 12.84 1.07
CA ASN A 76 -13.02 11.81 2.08
C ASN A 76 -14.08 10.83 1.56
N ALA A 77 -13.67 9.60 1.25
CA ALA A 77 -14.51 8.48 0.83
C ALA A 77 -14.47 7.35 1.88
N GLY A 78 -14.28 7.69 3.15
CA GLY A 78 -14.40 6.78 4.28
C GLY A 78 -15.83 6.36 4.51
N LEU A 79 -16.04 5.09 4.84
CA LEU A 79 -17.35 4.53 5.21
C LEU A 79 -17.22 3.65 6.45
N ASN A 80 -17.93 3.98 7.51
CA ASN A 80 -17.85 3.23 8.77
C ASN A 80 -18.19 1.75 8.56
N GLY A 81 -17.31 0.88 9.06
CA GLY A 81 -17.49 -0.56 8.97
C GLY A 81 -17.20 -1.16 7.58
N ASP A 82 -16.71 -0.37 6.61
CA ASP A 82 -16.45 -0.85 5.27
C ASP A 82 -15.32 -1.90 5.24
N THR A 83 -15.40 -2.78 4.25
CA THR A 83 -14.44 -3.87 4.03
C THR A 83 -13.65 -3.65 2.75
N SER A 84 -12.59 -4.42 2.54
CA SER A 84 -11.82 -4.37 1.30
C SER A 84 -12.70 -4.64 0.06
N GLU A 85 -13.65 -5.58 0.13
CA GLU A 85 -14.61 -5.85 -0.95
C GLU A 85 -15.63 -4.71 -1.12
N GLY A 86 -16.09 -4.09 -0.03
CA GLY A 86 -16.99 -2.94 -0.09
C GLY A 86 -16.31 -1.74 -0.76
N ALA A 87 -15.07 -1.45 -0.38
CA ALA A 87 -14.28 -0.41 -1.01
C ALA A 87 -14.03 -0.69 -2.50
N LEU A 88 -13.73 -1.95 -2.87
CA LEU A 88 -13.57 -2.37 -4.26
C LEU A 88 -14.84 -2.13 -5.09
N ALA A 89 -16.00 -2.44 -4.54
CA ALA A 89 -17.28 -2.21 -5.22
C ALA A 89 -17.57 -0.71 -5.46
N ARG A 90 -17.14 0.18 -4.54
CA ARG A 90 -17.35 1.64 -4.65
C ARG A 90 -16.32 2.34 -5.54
N LEU A 91 -15.13 1.79 -5.65
CA LEU A 91 -14.00 2.46 -6.30
C LEU A 91 -14.28 2.94 -7.73
N PRO A 92 -14.90 2.16 -8.65
CA PRO A 92 -15.16 2.63 -10.02
C PRO A 92 -15.98 3.92 -10.08
N GLY A 93 -17.04 4.01 -9.30
CA GLY A 93 -17.88 5.22 -9.22
C GLY A 93 -17.13 6.40 -8.61
N LEU A 94 -16.26 6.17 -7.65
CA LEU A 94 -15.44 7.20 -7.03
C LEU A 94 -14.37 7.75 -7.99
N LEU A 95 -13.78 6.91 -8.82
CA LEU A 95 -12.80 7.33 -9.82
C LEU A 95 -13.45 8.17 -10.92
N GLN A 96 -14.64 7.76 -11.40
CA GLN A 96 -15.39 8.49 -12.42
C GLN A 96 -15.85 9.87 -11.94
N ALA A 97 -16.28 9.97 -10.68
CA ALA A 97 -16.83 11.21 -10.12
C ALA A 97 -15.80 12.32 -9.88
N GLY A 98 -14.49 12.09 -9.97
CA GLY A 98 -13.53 13.10 -9.57
C GLY A 98 -12.14 13.03 -10.18
N SER A 99 -11.82 12.05 -11.02
CA SER A 99 -10.51 11.88 -11.67
C SER A 99 -9.31 12.22 -10.76
N PRO A 100 -9.14 11.54 -9.61
CA PRO A 100 -8.12 11.90 -8.63
C PRO A 100 -6.71 11.73 -9.19
N GLY A 101 -5.77 12.60 -8.79
CA GLY A 101 -4.35 12.44 -9.11
C GLY A 101 -3.66 11.37 -8.28
N LEU A 102 -4.21 11.06 -7.08
CA LEU A 102 -3.71 10.04 -6.17
C LEU A 102 -4.86 9.41 -5.40
N VAL A 103 -4.83 8.09 -5.25
CA VAL A 103 -5.71 7.34 -4.35
C VAL A 103 -4.90 6.88 -3.14
N LEU A 104 -5.37 7.25 -1.95
CA LEU A 104 -4.87 6.80 -0.65
C LEU A 104 -5.82 5.70 -0.15
N LEU A 105 -5.34 4.46 -0.10
CA LEU A 105 -6.14 3.29 0.28
C LEU A 105 -5.85 2.89 1.73
N SER A 106 -6.77 3.15 2.66
CA SER A 106 -6.69 2.79 4.08
C SER A 106 -7.88 1.93 4.46
N ILE A 107 -7.81 0.62 4.19
CA ILE A 107 -8.94 -0.32 4.29
C ILE A 107 -8.47 -1.73 4.64
N GLY A 108 -9.35 -2.57 5.17
CA GLY A 108 -9.11 -3.99 5.47
C GLY A 108 -9.13 -4.31 6.97
N GLY A 109 -9.09 -3.31 7.85
CA GLY A 109 -9.20 -3.54 9.30
C GLY A 109 -10.48 -4.28 9.70
N ASN A 110 -11.61 -3.95 9.06
CA ASN A 110 -12.88 -4.61 9.32
C ASN A 110 -12.94 -6.06 8.83
N ASP A 111 -12.17 -6.42 7.82
CA ASP A 111 -12.06 -7.80 7.35
C ASP A 111 -11.51 -8.68 8.47
N PHE A 112 -10.43 -8.22 9.12
CA PHE A 112 -9.81 -8.91 10.25
C PHE A 112 -10.69 -8.90 11.51
N LEU A 113 -11.36 -7.80 11.82
CA LEU A 113 -12.33 -7.73 12.92
C LEU A 113 -13.48 -8.74 12.74
N ARG A 114 -13.89 -8.95 11.49
CA ARG A 114 -14.90 -9.96 11.11
C ARG A 114 -14.31 -11.36 10.97
N LYS A 115 -13.01 -11.53 11.26
CA LYS A 115 -12.29 -12.82 11.17
C LYS A 115 -12.36 -13.45 9.76
N TRP A 116 -12.32 -12.64 8.72
CA TRP A 116 -12.23 -13.17 7.37
C TRP A 116 -10.90 -13.92 7.17
N PRO A 117 -10.90 -14.96 6.33
CA PRO A 117 -9.64 -15.59 5.93
C PRO A 117 -8.70 -14.54 5.34
N GLU A 118 -7.44 -14.54 5.78
CA GLU A 118 -6.45 -13.54 5.34
C GLU A 118 -6.27 -13.52 3.81
N GLU A 119 -6.40 -14.70 3.19
CA GLU A 119 -6.31 -14.86 1.75
C GLU A 119 -7.42 -14.11 0.99
N ARG A 120 -8.63 -14.05 1.56
CA ARG A 120 -9.75 -13.29 1.03
C ARG A 120 -9.45 -11.79 1.08
N THR A 121 -8.96 -11.30 2.21
CA THR A 121 -8.57 -9.89 2.37
C THR A 121 -7.42 -9.54 1.43
N ARG A 122 -6.40 -10.42 1.32
CA ARG A 122 -5.28 -10.23 0.38
C ARG A 122 -5.75 -10.12 -1.07
N ALA A 123 -6.63 -11.02 -1.49
CA ALA A 123 -7.17 -11.01 -2.85
C ALA A 123 -7.95 -9.71 -3.13
N ALA A 124 -8.84 -9.30 -2.22
CA ALA A 124 -9.64 -8.08 -2.37
C ALA A 124 -8.75 -6.82 -2.38
N LEU A 125 -7.78 -6.70 -1.48
CA LEU A 125 -6.81 -5.60 -1.45
C LEU A 125 -5.98 -5.55 -2.73
N THR A 126 -5.51 -6.70 -3.23
CA THR A 126 -4.74 -6.76 -4.47
C THR A 126 -5.58 -6.24 -5.65
N GLN A 127 -6.81 -6.71 -5.78
CA GLN A 127 -7.72 -6.26 -6.83
C GLN A 127 -8.05 -4.77 -6.71
N LEU A 128 -8.29 -4.28 -5.49
CA LEU A 128 -8.55 -2.87 -5.20
C LEU A 128 -7.38 -1.98 -5.65
N VAL A 129 -6.15 -2.36 -5.26
CA VAL A 129 -4.92 -1.66 -5.65
C VAL A 129 -4.74 -1.67 -7.17
N GLN A 130 -4.90 -2.82 -7.82
CA GLN A 130 -4.77 -2.94 -9.29
C GLN A 130 -5.81 -2.09 -10.02
N THR A 131 -7.06 -2.09 -9.56
CA THR A 131 -8.14 -1.27 -10.15
C THR A 131 -7.83 0.21 -10.01
N ALA A 132 -7.36 0.67 -8.85
CA ALA A 132 -6.97 2.06 -8.65
C ALA A 132 -5.73 2.43 -9.49
N ALA A 133 -4.71 1.56 -9.52
CA ALA A 133 -3.45 1.79 -10.24
C ALA A 133 -3.62 1.83 -11.77
N ALA A 134 -4.66 1.18 -12.30
CA ALA A 134 -5.02 1.30 -13.71
C ALA A 134 -5.52 2.70 -14.09
N ALA A 135 -6.02 3.48 -13.13
CA ALA A 135 -6.58 4.81 -13.36
C ALA A 135 -5.61 5.94 -12.95
N THR A 136 -4.87 5.78 -11.86
CA THR A 136 -4.03 6.85 -11.29
C THR A 136 -2.93 6.30 -10.36
N GLN A 137 -2.16 7.19 -9.74
CA GLN A 137 -1.21 6.80 -8.71
C GLN A 137 -1.93 6.32 -7.45
N VAL A 138 -1.32 5.37 -6.75
CA VAL A 138 -1.88 4.74 -5.54
C VAL A 138 -0.84 4.70 -4.44
N VAL A 139 -1.27 4.96 -3.22
CA VAL A 139 -0.54 4.64 -2.00
C VAL A 139 -1.42 3.70 -1.18
N LEU A 140 -0.88 2.54 -0.85
CA LEU A 140 -1.50 1.64 0.12
C LEU A 140 -1.06 2.08 1.53
N ILE A 141 -2.00 2.19 2.45
CA ILE A 141 -1.78 2.59 3.84
C ILE A 141 -2.03 1.36 4.71
N ALA A 142 -1.01 0.92 5.40
CA ALA A 142 -1.11 -0.22 6.28
C ALA A 142 -1.99 0.07 7.51
N GLN A 143 -2.79 -0.92 7.91
CA GLN A 143 -3.53 -0.90 9.16
C GLN A 143 -2.99 -1.96 10.12
N PRO A 144 -3.02 -1.72 11.43
CA PRO A 144 -2.48 -2.65 12.40
C PRO A 144 -3.32 -3.92 12.50
N ARG A 145 -2.70 -4.98 12.99
CA ARG A 145 -3.44 -6.18 13.42
C ARG A 145 -4.42 -5.80 14.51
N PRO A 146 -5.70 -6.22 14.43
CA PRO A 146 -6.63 -6.06 15.52
C PRO A 146 -6.18 -6.91 16.71
N ALA A 147 -5.44 -6.34 17.61
CA ALA A 147 -4.97 -7.02 18.82
C ALA A 147 -5.34 -6.17 20.03
N LEU A 148 -6.50 -6.45 20.61
CA LEU A 148 -7.00 -5.73 21.80
C LEU A 148 -5.96 -5.68 22.93
N MET A 149 -5.18 -6.76 23.11
CA MET A 149 -4.14 -6.80 24.15
C MET A 149 -2.85 -6.06 23.74
N ALA A 150 -2.46 -6.08 22.47
CA ALA A 150 -1.27 -5.35 22.01
C ALA A 150 -1.48 -3.83 22.04
N ALA A 151 -2.70 -3.37 21.77
CA ALA A 151 -3.07 -1.97 21.94
C ALA A 151 -2.96 -1.51 23.41
N ALA A 152 -3.29 -2.38 24.36
CA ALA A 152 -3.15 -2.10 25.79
C ALA A 152 -1.67 -2.04 26.25
N LEU A 153 -0.77 -2.74 25.55
CA LEU A 153 0.67 -2.76 25.83
C LEU A 153 1.45 -1.68 25.05
N GLY A 154 0.77 -0.85 24.26
CA GLY A 154 1.41 0.23 23.50
C GLY A 154 2.29 -0.22 22.33
N SER A 155 2.09 -1.44 21.80
CA SER A 155 2.90 -2.00 20.70
C SER A 155 2.02 -2.65 19.63
N LEU A 156 1.45 -1.84 18.75
CA LEU A 156 0.78 -2.32 17.54
C LEU A 156 1.77 -2.40 16.38
N ASN A 157 1.63 -3.44 15.57
CA ASN A 157 2.34 -3.59 14.30
C ASN A 157 1.34 -3.69 13.16
N ASP A 158 1.73 -3.21 12.00
CA ASP A 158 0.93 -3.36 10.79
C ASP A 158 0.71 -4.83 10.45
N HIS A 159 -0.43 -5.12 9.83
CA HIS A 159 -0.71 -6.46 9.35
C HIS A 159 0.17 -6.78 8.13
N PRO A 160 0.87 -7.94 8.09
CA PRO A 160 1.81 -8.28 7.02
C PRO A 160 1.21 -8.29 5.62
N VAL A 161 -0.10 -8.53 5.50
CA VAL A 161 -0.81 -8.56 4.22
C VAL A 161 -0.59 -7.29 3.38
N TYR A 162 -0.41 -6.13 4.02
CA TYR A 162 -0.18 -4.88 3.30
C TYR A 162 1.19 -4.87 2.60
N ALA A 163 2.22 -5.35 3.27
CA ALA A 163 3.55 -5.48 2.69
C ALA A 163 3.56 -6.50 1.53
N GLU A 164 2.83 -7.61 1.69
CA GLU A 164 2.68 -8.63 0.65
C GLU A 164 1.96 -8.07 -0.58
N VAL A 165 0.85 -7.36 -0.39
CA VAL A 165 0.09 -6.73 -1.48
C VAL A 165 0.93 -5.65 -2.17
N ALA A 166 1.62 -4.80 -1.41
CA ALA A 166 2.49 -3.77 -1.97
C ALA A 166 3.64 -4.39 -2.80
N ALA A 167 4.28 -5.45 -2.29
CA ALA A 167 5.33 -6.17 -3.02
C ALA A 167 4.79 -6.82 -4.31
N ALA A 168 3.59 -7.40 -4.27
CA ALA A 168 2.97 -8.06 -5.42
C ALA A 168 2.51 -7.08 -6.50
N THR A 169 2.08 -5.88 -6.11
CA THR A 169 1.52 -4.85 -7.01
C THR A 169 2.52 -3.76 -7.40
N GLY A 170 3.61 -3.63 -6.65
CA GLY A 170 4.63 -2.60 -6.85
C GLY A 170 4.21 -1.19 -6.41
N VAL A 171 3.08 -1.02 -5.71
CA VAL A 171 2.65 0.30 -5.24
C VAL A 171 3.38 0.70 -3.97
N PRO A 172 3.62 2.01 -3.76
CA PRO A 172 4.17 2.51 -2.50
C PRO A 172 3.28 2.16 -1.31
N LEU A 173 3.92 1.76 -0.20
CA LEU A 173 3.28 1.43 1.06
C LEU A 173 3.64 2.46 2.13
N PHE A 174 2.64 3.04 2.77
CA PHE A 174 2.81 3.84 3.97
C PHE A 174 2.59 2.96 5.20
N GLU A 175 3.67 2.66 5.90
CA GLU A 175 3.70 1.78 7.07
C GLU A 175 3.81 2.57 8.38
N GLY A 176 3.37 1.95 9.47
CA GLY A 176 3.50 2.45 10.82
C GLY A 176 2.65 3.69 11.14
N GLY A 177 1.85 4.18 10.22
CA GLY A 177 1.01 5.37 10.44
C GLY A 177 -0.05 5.13 11.51
N TRP A 178 -0.95 4.21 11.26
CA TRP A 178 -2.00 3.84 12.20
C TRP A 178 -1.48 3.09 13.42
N ALA A 179 -0.48 2.22 13.25
CA ALA A 179 0.16 1.52 14.35
C ALA A 179 0.74 2.52 15.37
N HIS A 180 1.37 3.59 14.91
CA HIS A 180 1.91 4.66 15.75
C HIS A 180 0.82 5.39 16.55
N VAL A 181 -0.28 5.77 15.89
CA VAL A 181 -1.38 6.51 16.53
C VAL A 181 -2.14 5.60 17.50
N LEU A 182 -2.54 4.43 17.03
CA LEU A 182 -3.40 3.53 17.82
C LEU A 182 -2.66 2.79 18.94
N SER A 183 -1.33 2.85 18.99
CA SER A 183 -0.54 2.40 20.14
C SER A 183 -0.58 3.38 21.32
N ARG A 184 -1.02 4.62 21.11
CA ARG A 184 -1.01 5.68 22.12
C ARG A 184 -2.40 5.98 22.62
N THR A 185 -2.62 5.78 23.92
CA THR A 185 -3.93 5.94 24.54
C THR A 185 -4.46 7.37 24.41
N GLU A 186 -3.57 8.37 24.51
CA GLU A 186 -3.90 9.79 24.40
C GLU A 186 -4.33 10.23 22.98
N LEU A 187 -4.03 9.42 21.96
CA LEU A 187 -4.38 9.67 20.55
C LEU A 187 -5.63 8.90 20.08
N ARG A 188 -6.27 8.17 20.99
CA ARG A 188 -7.43 7.33 20.68
C ARG A 188 -8.72 7.89 21.26
N SER A 189 -9.83 7.66 20.57
CA SER A 189 -11.20 7.83 21.11
C SER A 189 -11.73 6.54 21.73
N ASP A 190 -11.30 5.38 21.17
CA ASP A 190 -11.61 4.05 21.68
C ASP A 190 -10.46 3.06 21.36
N GLN A 191 -10.72 1.76 21.39
CA GLN A 191 -9.67 0.74 21.20
C GLN A 191 -9.13 0.65 19.77
N ILE A 192 -9.88 1.11 18.77
CA ILE A 192 -9.57 0.95 17.35
C ILE A 192 -9.67 2.25 16.55
N HIS A 193 -10.11 3.34 17.16
CA HIS A 193 -10.26 4.62 16.48
C HIS A 193 -9.40 5.71 17.12
N ALA A 194 -8.93 6.62 16.29
CA ALA A 194 -8.22 7.82 16.73
C ALA A 194 -9.19 8.89 17.25
N ASN A 195 -8.71 9.80 18.08
CA ASN A 195 -9.36 11.07 18.37
C ASN A 195 -8.85 12.16 17.41
N SER A 196 -9.34 13.38 17.51
CA SER A 196 -8.95 14.49 16.63
C SER A 196 -7.44 14.73 16.59
N GLU A 197 -6.74 14.65 17.73
CA GLU A 197 -5.28 14.79 17.78
C GLU A 197 -4.58 13.61 17.11
N GLY A 198 -5.08 12.39 17.30
CA GLY A 198 -4.57 11.19 16.63
C GLY A 198 -4.69 11.28 15.12
N TYR A 199 -5.80 11.78 14.60
CA TYR A 199 -5.96 12.02 13.15
C TYR A 199 -5.00 13.09 12.64
N LYS A 200 -4.75 14.14 13.41
CA LYS A 200 -3.77 15.16 13.07
C LYS A 200 -2.36 14.59 12.99
N VAL A 201 -1.93 13.85 14.02
CA VAL A 201 -0.63 13.17 14.04
C VAL A 201 -0.48 12.22 12.86
N PHE A 202 -1.54 11.47 12.51
CA PHE A 202 -1.53 10.61 11.33
C PHE A 202 -1.35 11.41 10.03
N ALA A 203 -2.11 12.49 9.85
CA ALA A 203 -2.05 13.35 8.66
C ALA A 203 -0.66 13.98 8.49
N GLU A 204 -0.05 14.48 9.57
CA GLU A 204 1.30 15.06 9.57
C GLU A 204 2.36 14.03 9.12
N ARG A 205 2.28 12.79 9.64
CA ARG A 205 3.17 11.70 9.26
C ARG A 205 2.99 11.31 7.79
N LEU A 206 1.74 11.21 7.33
CA LEU A 206 1.43 10.89 5.93
C LEU A 206 1.90 12.01 4.99
N ALA A 207 1.65 13.27 5.31
CA ALA A 207 2.13 14.40 4.53
C ALA A 207 3.65 14.44 4.43
N GLY A 208 4.36 14.23 5.54
CA GLY A 208 5.82 14.13 5.57
C GLY A 208 6.34 12.98 4.72
N TRP A 209 5.67 11.83 4.76
CA TRP A 209 6.01 10.68 3.94
C TRP A 209 5.75 10.93 2.45
N LEU A 210 4.60 11.52 2.08
CA LEU A 210 4.27 11.87 0.69
C LEU A 210 5.30 12.85 0.08
N ARG A 211 5.80 13.83 0.87
CA ARG A 211 6.91 14.72 0.46
C ARG A 211 8.20 13.95 0.25
N LYS A 212 8.58 13.09 1.19
CA LYS A 212 9.78 12.25 1.09
C LYS A 212 9.76 11.34 -0.13
N GLN A 213 8.59 10.81 -0.49
CA GLN A 213 8.38 9.99 -1.68
C GLN A 213 8.21 10.81 -2.96
N LYS A 214 8.20 12.15 -2.89
CA LYS A 214 8.07 13.09 -4.03
C LYS A 214 6.70 13.04 -4.73
N PHE A 215 5.65 12.63 -4.03
CA PHE A 215 4.28 12.79 -4.54
C PHE A 215 3.85 14.26 -4.52
N ILE A 216 4.23 14.99 -3.50
CA ILE A 216 3.92 16.41 -3.27
C ILE A 216 5.20 17.19 -2.95
N ALA A 217 5.12 18.51 -3.10
CA ALA A 217 6.21 19.44 -2.76
C ALA A 217 6.44 19.57 -1.24
#